data_76551b315755369011d8b91cd42d8299
#
_entry.id   76551b315755369011d8b91cd42d8299
#
_cell.length_a   1.000
_cell.length_b   1.000
_cell.length_c   1.000
_cell.angle_alpha   90.00
_cell.angle_beta   90.00
_cell.angle_gamma   90.00
#
_symmetry.space_group_name_H-M   'P 1'
#
loop_
_entity.id
_entity.type
_entity.pdbx_description
1 polymer ?
#
loop_
_entity_poly.entity_id
_entity_poly.type
_entity_poly.pdbx_seq_one_letter_code
_entity_poly.pdbx_strand_id
1 'polypeptide(L)'
;MRLAVTDLSGERGGDLIFAGVSFAVEAGMALLVTGPNGAGKSTLLRITGGLLPSASGTVKFSGGGEKWPDAGSASHYLGATNAMKPALTVDENLSFWRTFLGEHLCTVDEALDKVGLLDIAHLPFGYLSTGQRRRVAIARLLVSYRPLWLLDEPTSGLDRRSETHFAELMREHLAGGGLIVAATHLPLGLENTKELPMGVA
;
A
#
# COMPACT_ATOMS: atom_id res chain seq x y z
N MET A 1 -4.33 12.00 -12.10
CA MET A 1 -4.11 10.55 -12.16
C MET A 1 -5.38 9.82 -11.80
N ARG A 2 -5.61 8.63 -12.39
CA ARG A 2 -6.81 7.83 -12.17
C ARG A 2 -6.48 6.34 -12.27
N LEU A 3 -6.96 5.55 -11.32
CA LEU A 3 -7.01 4.10 -11.37
C LEU A 3 -8.44 3.68 -11.77
N ALA A 4 -8.59 2.84 -12.78
CA ALA A 4 -9.86 2.23 -13.18
C ALA A 4 -9.71 0.72 -13.25
N VAL A 5 -10.61 0.01 -12.59
CA VAL A 5 -10.73 -1.45 -12.59
C VAL A 5 -12.09 -1.80 -13.17
N THR A 6 -12.12 -2.71 -14.17
CA THR A 6 -13.36 -3.06 -14.88
C THR A 6 -13.50 -4.57 -14.96
N ASP A 7 -14.62 -5.08 -14.45
CA ASP A 7 -15.04 -6.50 -14.47
C ASP A 7 -13.96 -7.48 -14.03
N LEU A 8 -13.17 -7.06 -13.01
CA LEU A 8 -12.02 -7.80 -12.53
C LEU A 8 -12.47 -9.05 -11.76
N SER A 9 -11.86 -10.19 -12.11
CA SER A 9 -12.04 -11.45 -11.38
C SER A 9 -10.69 -11.98 -10.93
N GLY A 10 -10.66 -12.59 -9.77
CA GLY A 10 -9.45 -13.13 -9.16
C GLY A 10 -9.62 -14.59 -8.76
N GLU A 11 -8.59 -15.39 -9.05
CA GLU A 11 -8.51 -16.81 -8.70
C GLU A 11 -7.33 -17.08 -7.76
N ARG A 12 -7.45 -18.14 -6.99
CA ARG A 12 -6.36 -18.67 -6.17
C ARG A 12 -6.45 -20.18 -6.11
N GLY A 13 -5.39 -20.85 -6.56
CA GLY A 13 -5.36 -22.33 -6.58
C GLY A 13 -6.40 -22.98 -7.49
N GLY A 14 -6.91 -22.25 -8.49
CA GLY A 14 -7.97 -22.73 -9.39
C GLY A 14 -9.38 -22.36 -8.94
N ASP A 15 -9.56 -21.84 -7.72
CA ASP A 15 -10.86 -21.41 -7.21
C ASP A 15 -11.07 -19.91 -7.46
N LEU A 16 -12.26 -19.56 -7.96
CA LEU A 16 -12.71 -18.18 -8.14
C LEU A 16 -12.96 -17.55 -6.76
N ILE A 17 -12.21 -16.50 -6.42
CA ILE A 17 -12.31 -15.82 -5.14
C ILE A 17 -13.29 -14.65 -5.20
N PHE A 18 -13.29 -13.91 -6.29
CA PHE A 18 -14.25 -12.83 -6.58
C PHE A 18 -14.41 -12.68 -8.10
N ALA A 19 -15.53 -12.12 -8.53
CA ALA A 19 -15.84 -11.88 -9.94
C ALA A 19 -16.53 -10.53 -10.16
N GLY A 20 -16.28 -9.93 -11.33
CA GLY A 20 -17.00 -8.77 -11.83
C GLY A 20 -16.78 -7.47 -11.02
N VAL A 21 -15.68 -7.37 -10.29
CA VAL A 21 -15.38 -6.17 -9.48
C VAL A 21 -14.98 -5.00 -10.36
N SER A 22 -15.72 -3.89 -10.22
CA SER A 22 -15.46 -2.65 -10.95
C SER A 22 -15.43 -1.45 -10.02
N PHE A 23 -14.41 -0.60 -10.15
CA PHE A 23 -14.30 0.66 -9.40
C PHE A 23 -13.37 1.66 -10.09
N ALA A 24 -13.43 2.91 -9.65
CA ALA A 24 -12.46 3.93 -10.05
C ALA A 24 -12.08 4.81 -8.87
N VAL A 25 -10.79 5.18 -8.82
CA VAL A 25 -10.21 6.09 -7.83
C VAL A 25 -9.51 7.23 -8.57
N GLU A 26 -9.84 8.45 -8.21
CA GLU A 26 -9.23 9.66 -8.76
C GLU A 26 -8.12 10.18 -7.84
N ALA A 27 -7.26 11.05 -8.36
CA ALA A 27 -6.25 11.73 -7.56
C ALA A 27 -6.87 12.43 -6.34
N GLY A 28 -6.22 12.31 -5.17
CA GLY A 28 -6.69 12.86 -3.91
C GLY A 28 -7.79 12.03 -3.21
N MET A 29 -8.12 10.84 -3.72
CA MET A 29 -9.17 9.99 -3.16
C MET A 29 -8.62 8.67 -2.60
N ALA A 30 -9.31 8.15 -1.58
CA ALA A 30 -9.09 6.81 -1.05
C ALA A 30 -10.32 5.91 -1.30
N LEU A 31 -10.06 4.65 -1.69
CA LEU A 31 -11.04 3.58 -1.75
C LEU A 31 -10.78 2.59 -0.61
N LEU A 32 -11.77 2.38 0.24
CA LEU A 32 -11.73 1.38 1.31
C LEU A 32 -12.41 0.11 0.83
N VAL A 33 -11.65 -0.97 0.70
CA VAL A 33 -12.15 -2.29 0.34
C VAL A 33 -12.52 -3.00 1.64
N THR A 34 -13.80 -3.20 1.87
CA THR A 34 -14.37 -3.78 3.09
C THR A 34 -14.94 -5.17 2.84
N GLY A 35 -15.27 -5.91 3.90
CA GLY A 35 -15.87 -7.25 3.79
C GLY A 35 -15.16 -8.30 4.66
N PRO A 36 -15.74 -9.50 4.83
CA PRO A 36 -15.23 -10.53 5.72
C PRO A 36 -13.82 -11.03 5.35
N ASN A 37 -13.19 -11.72 6.28
CA ASN A 37 -11.94 -12.43 5.98
C ASN A 37 -12.21 -13.51 4.92
N GLY A 38 -11.29 -13.64 3.96
CA GLY A 38 -11.47 -14.58 2.84
C GLY A 38 -12.24 -14.00 1.63
N ALA A 39 -12.85 -12.83 1.72
CA ALA A 39 -13.57 -12.20 0.59
C ALA A 39 -12.70 -11.79 -0.61
N GLY A 40 -11.38 -11.99 -0.54
CA GLY A 40 -10.48 -11.70 -1.66
C GLY A 40 -9.87 -10.31 -1.67
N LYS A 41 -10.04 -9.51 -0.60
CA LYS A 41 -9.51 -8.13 -0.52
C LYS A 41 -8.02 -8.03 -0.86
N SER A 42 -7.18 -8.85 -0.20
CA SER A 42 -5.73 -8.88 -0.47
C SER A 42 -5.40 -9.36 -1.90
N THR A 43 -6.20 -10.28 -2.44
CA THR A 43 -6.07 -10.76 -3.83
C THR A 43 -6.38 -9.63 -4.80
N LEU A 44 -7.47 -8.88 -4.56
CA LEU A 44 -7.83 -7.70 -5.35
C LEU A 44 -6.69 -6.66 -5.38
N LEU A 45 -6.13 -6.31 -4.23
CA LEU A 45 -5.02 -5.37 -4.16
C LEU A 45 -3.79 -5.86 -4.92
N ARG A 46 -3.43 -7.15 -4.77
CA ARG A 46 -2.27 -7.72 -5.47
C ARG A 46 -2.47 -7.77 -6.97
N ILE A 47 -3.65 -8.11 -7.46
CA ILE A 47 -3.96 -8.07 -8.90
C ILE A 47 -3.92 -6.61 -9.40
N THR A 48 -4.49 -5.67 -8.65
CA THR A 48 -4.45 -4.24 -8.99
C THR A 48 -3.02 -3.72 -9.10
N GLY A 49 -2.11 -4.17 -8.22
CA GLY A 49 -0.69 -3.83 -8.26
C GLY A 49 0.17 -4.66 -9.21
N GLY A 50 -0.43 -5.53 -10.02
CA GLY A 50 0.32 -6.38 -10.96
C GLY A 50 1.15 -7.50 -10.31
N LEU A 51 0.92 -7.78 -9.01
CA LEU A 51 1.63 -8.83 -8.26
C LEU A 51 1.03 -10.23 -8.47
N LEU A 52 -0.20 -10.29 -8.97
CA LEU A 52 -0.89 -11.52 -9.36
C LEU A 52 -1.61 -11.29 -10.69
N PRO A 53 -1.73 -12.32 -11.54
CA PRO A 53 -2.56 -12.23 -12.73
C PRO A 53 -4.04 -12.16 -12.36
N SER A 54 -4.84 -11.48 -13.20
CA SER A 54 -6.30 -11.54 -13.14
C SER A 54 -6.83 -12.75 -13.90
N ALA A 55 -7.96 -13.32 -13.46
CA ALA A 55 -8.70 -14.32 -14.21
C ALA A 55 -9.45 -13.69 -15.39
N SER A 56 -10.01 -12.49 -15.19
CA SER A 56 -10.63 -11.68 -16.23
C SER A 56 -10.65 -10.20 -15.84
N GLY A 57 -11.11 -9.34 -16.75
CA GLY A 57 -11.21 -7.91 -16.54
C GLY A 57 -9.91 -7.15 -16.79
N THR A 58 -9.90 -5.87 -16.46
CA THR A 58 -8.77 -4.98 -16.75
C THR A 58 -8.48 -4.03 -15.60
N VAL A 59 -7.20 -3.73 -15.41
CA VAL A 59 -6.70 -2.67 -14.52
C VAL A 59 -6.00 -1.63 -15.37
N LYS A 60 -6.43 -0.38 -15.31
CA LYS A 60 -5.85 0.72 -16.08
C LYS A 60 -5.47 1.87 -15.14
N PHE A 61 -4.23 2.28 -15.19
CA PHE A 61 -3.73 3.50 -14.58
C PHE A 61 -3.54 4.56 -15.67
N SER A 62 -3.97 5.79 -15.43
CA SER A 62 -3.89 6.88 -16.41
C SER A 62 -3.51 8.21 -15.76
N GLY A 63 -2.91 9.09 -16.55
CA GLY A 63 -2.41 10.38 -16.08
C GLY A 63 -1.03 10.32 -15.44
N GLY A 64 -0.34 9.16 -15.47
CA GLY A 64 1.03 8.98 -15.00
C GLY A 64 2.12 9.26 -16.05
N GLY A 65 1.73 9.45 -17.31
CA GLY A 65 2.64 9.63 -18.43
C GLY A 65 3.52 8.40 -18.68
N GLU A 66 4.67 8.62 -19.30
CA GLU A 66 5.66 7.55 -19.56
C GLU A 66 6.28 7.00 -18.28
N LYS A 67 6.31 7.80 -17.21
CA LYS A 67 6.90 7.44 -15.93
C LYS A 67 6.11 6.35 -15.21
N TRP A 68 4.79 6.39 -15.30
CA TRP A 68 3.86 5.47 -14.68
C TRP A 68 2.88 4.91 -15.72
N PRO A 69 3.33 4.00 -16.61
CA PRO A 69 2.53 3.47 -17.70
C PRO A 69 1.40 2.54 -17.24
N ASP A 70 1.53 1.95 -16.06
CA ASP A 70 0.59 0.99 -15.49
C ASP A 70 0.48 1.10 -13.97
N ALA A 71 -0.49 0.39 -13.37
CA ALA A 71 -0.73 0.40 -11.93
C ALA A 71 0.42 -0.25 -11.14
N GLY A 72 1.12 -1.23 -11.70
CA GLY A 72 2.25 -1.90 -11.04
C GLY A 72 3.41 -0.94 -10.81
N SER A 73 3.85 -0.26 -11.87
CA SER A 73 4.92 0.75 -11.82
C SER A 73 4.54 1.96 -10.96
N ALA A 74 3.26 2.33 -10.95
CA ALA A 74 2.74 3.46 -10.21
C ALA A 74 2.54 3.16 -8.71
N SER A 75 2.62 1.90 -8.25
CA SER A 75 2.16 1.55 -6.91
C SER A 75 3.27 1.22 -5.92
N HIS A 76 3.00 1.55 -4.65
CA HIS A 76 3.51 0.84 -3.50
C HIS A 76 2.48 -0.19 -3.03
N TYR A 77 2.93 -1.39 -2.68
CA TYR A 77 2.12 -2.38 -1.99
C TYR A 77 2.63 -2.57 -0.55
N LEU A 78 1.78 -2.32 0.44
CA LEU A 78 2.01 -2.57 1.85
C LEU A 78 1.12 -3.73 2.29
N GLY A 79 1.68 -4.94 2.33
CA GLY A 79 0.96 -6.16 2.71
C GLY A 79 1.23 -6.60 4.15
N ALA A 80 0.78 -7.82 4.49
CA ALA A 80 1.05 -8.44 5.78
C ALA A 80 2.55 -8.74 5.99
N THR A 81 3.27 -9.06 4.91
CA THR A 81 4.74 -9.19 4.93
C THR A 81 5.37 -7.86 4.59
N ASN A 82 6.33 -7.43 5.40
CA ASN A 82 6.92 -6.08 5.29
C ASN A 82 7.91 -5.91 4.13
N ALA A 83 8.23 -7.00 3.38
CA ALA A 83 9.18 -7.00 2.26
C ALA A 83 10.58 -6.48 2.67
N MET A 84 11.04 -6.90 3.82
CA MET A 84 12.35 -6.58 4.41
C MET A 84 13.16 -7.84 4.65
N LYS A 85 14.48 -7.75 4.56
CA LYS A 85 15.41 -8.84 4.88
C LYS A 85 15.76 -8.78 6.37
N PRO A 86 15.46 -9.82 7.17
CA PRO A 86 15.68 -9.79 8.62
C PRO A 86 17.14 -9.58 9.04
N ALA A 87 18.10 -10.07 8.24
CA ALA A 87 19.52 -9.98 8.53
C ALA A 87 20.14 -8.60 8.25
N LEU A 88 19.51 -7.80 7.40
CA LEU A 88 19.97 -6.46 7.09
C LEU A 88 19.46 -5.46 8.14
N THR A 89 20.22 -4.39 8.35
CA THR A 89 19.76 -3.27 9.20
C THR A 89 18.54 -2.59 8.61
N VAL A 90 17.89 -1.77 9.40
CA VAL A 90 16.76 -0.95 8.96
C VAL A 90 17.21 -0.01 7.84
N ASP A 91 18.36 0.67 8.03
CA ASP A 91 18.95 1.56 7.03
C ASP A 91 19.25 0.82 5.71
N GLU A 92 19.95 -0.31 5.76
CA GLU A 92 20.27 -1.10 4.56
C GLU A 92 19.02 -1.54 3.79
N ASN A 93 17.97 -1.96 4.50
CA ASN A 93 16.69 -2.31 3.88
C ASN A 93 16.04 -1.12 3.17
N LEU A 94 15.97 0.05 3.81
CA LEU A 94 15.35 1.24 3.23
C LEU A 94 16.21 1.83 2.11
N SER A 95 17.53 1.84 2.26
CA SER A 95 18.49 2.24 1.22
C SER A 95 18.37 1.37 -0.03
N PHE A 96 18.21 0.03 0.15
CA PHE A 96 17.93 -0.88 -0.96
C PHE A 96 16.64 -0.48 -1.69
N TRP A 97 15.52 -0.30 -0.97
CA TRP A 97 14.26 0.07 -1.59
C TRP A 97 14.29 1.43 -2.27
N ARG A 98 14.95 2.41 -1.65
CA ARG A 98 15.14 3.75 -2.21
C ARG A 98 15.88 3.70 -3.55
N THR A 99 16.96 2.91 -3.62
CA THR A 99 17.76 2.73 -4.84
C THR A 99 17.02 1.92 -5.89
N PHE A 100 16.41 0.81 -5.50
CA PHE A 100 15.71 -0.12 -6.40
C PHE A 100 14.49 0.53 -7.07
N LEU A 101 13.71 1.29 -6.29
CA LEU A 101 12.52 1.95 -6.82
C LEU A 101 12.84 3.26 -7.55
N GLY A 102 13.94 3.92 -7.23
CA GLY A 102 14.22 5.27 -7.75
C GLY A 102 13.22 6.31 -7.23
N GLU A 103 13.08 7.44 -7.93
CA GLU A 103 12.12 8.50 -7.60
C GLU A 103 12.17 8.93 -6.13
N HIS A 104 13.36 9.31 -5.68
CA HIS A 104 13.65 9.60 -4.30
C HIS A 104 12.76 10.75 -3.78
N LEU A 105 11.96 10.47 -2.74
CA LEU A 105 11.08 11.46 -2.11
C LEU A 105 11.78 12.11 -0.90
N CYS A 106 12.47 11.31 -0.08
CA CYS A 106 13.27 11.78 1.04
C CYS A 106 14.46 10.85 1.31
N THR A 107 15.33 11.24 2.23
CA THR A 107 16.41 10.39 2.73
C THR A 107 15.85 9.27 3.62
N VAL A 108 16.69 8.26 3.90
CA VAL A 108 16.30 7.18 4.84
C VAL A 108 16.11 7.75 6.24
N ASP A 109 16.99 8.66 6.67
CA ASP A 109 16.88 9.29 8.00
C ASP A 109 15.59 10.10 8.16
N GLU A 110 15.23 10.91 7.15
CA GLU A 110 13.98 11.66 7.15
C GLU A 110 12.76 10.74 7.19
N ALA A 111 12.79 9.61 6.46
CA ALA A 111 11.70 8.64 6.48
C ALA A 111 11.59 7.95 7.84
N LEU A 112 12.72 7.61 8.46
CA LEU A 112 12.76 7.01 9.80
C LEU A 112 12.33 7.98 10.89
N ASP A 113 12.74 9.24 10.79
CA ASP A 113 12.30 10.29 11.72
C ASP A 113 10.77 10.45 11.67
N LYS A 114 10.20 10.51 10.47
CA LYS A 114 8.74 10.55 10.24
C LYS A 114 7.97 9.40 10.86
N VAL A 115 8.57 8.25 11.08
CA VAL A 115 7.91 7.10 11.75
C VAL A 115 8.43 6.87 13.18
N GLY A 116 9.26 7.77 13.69
CA GLY A 116 9.81 7.73 15.05
C GLY A 116 10.74 6.55 15.29
N LEU A 117 11.63 6.24 14.34
CA LEU A 117 12.55 5.10 14.40
C LEU A 117 14.01 5.44 14.01
N LEU A 118 14.37 6.72 13.98
CA LEU A 118 15.72 7.15 13.58
C LEU A 118 16.81 6.49 14.44
N ASP A 119 16.59 6.41 15.74
CA ASP A 119 17.54 5.87 16.71
C ASP A 119 17.89 4.39 16.50
N ILE A 120 17.04 3.63 15.79
CA ILE A 120 17.22 2.20 15.57
C ILE A 120 17.59 1.85 14.12
N ALA A 121 17.99 2.82 13.31
CA ALA A 121 18.40 2.63 11.91
C ALA A 121 19.49 1.55 11.74
N HIS A 122 20.40 1.46 12.70
CA HIS A 122 21.53 0.54 12.72
C HIS A 122 21.19 -0.90 13.16
N LEU A 123 20.00 -1.13 13.71
CA LEU A 123 19.60 -2.47 14.19
C LEU A 123 19.16 -3.38 13.04
N PRO A 124 19.50 -4.69 13.09
CA PRO A 124 18.94 -5.67 12.17
C PRO A 124 17.42 -5.71 12.25
N PHE A 125 16.75 -5.70 11.09
CA PHE A 125 15.28 -5.71 11.01
C PHE A 125 14.64 -6.87 11.78
N GLY A 126 15.32 -8.03 11.83
CA GLY A 126 14.87 -9.21 12.56
C GLY A 126 14.72 -9.02 14.07
N TYR A 127 15.38 -8.03 14.67
CA TYR A 127 15.34 -7.75 16.12
C TYR A 127 14.19 -6.83 16.54
N LEU A 128 13.51 -6.24 15.56
CA LEU A 128 12.44 -5.29 15.82
C LEU A 128 11.16 -5.97 16.32
N SER A 129 10.42 -5.27 17.18
CA SER A 129 9.05 -5.64 17.53
C SER A 129 8.11 -5.58 16.31
N THR A 130 6.95 -6.21 16.39
CA THR A 130 5.94 -6.19 15.31
C THR A 130 5.55 -4.76 14.92
N GLY A 131 5.31 -3.89 15.88
CA GLY A 131 4.96 -2.50 15.63
C GLY A 131 6.12 -1.70 15.00
N GLN A 132 7.37 -1.93 15.44
CA GLN A 132 8.53 -1.32 14.81
C GLN A 132 8.71 -1.80 13.37
N ARG A 133 8.58 -3.10 13.10
CA ARG A 133 8.62 -3.65 11.74
C ARG A 133 7.56 -3.03 10.84
N ARG A 134 6.34 -2.83 11.35
CA ARG A 134 5.26 -2.18 10.60
C ARG A 134 5.60 -0.73 10.29
N ARG A 135 6.15 0.03 11.24
CA ARG A 135 6.58 1.41 11.01
C ARG A 135 7.74 1.51 10.00
N VAL A 136 8.71 0.59 10.01
CA VAL A 136 9.73 0.53 8.94
C VAL A 136 9.11 0.25 7.58
N ALA A 137 8.10 -0.63 7.50
CA ALA A 137 7.39 -0.87 6.24
C ALA A 137 6.60 0.36 5.76
N ILE A 138 6.12 1.21 6.66
CA ILE A 138 5.54 2.52 6.33
C ILE A 138 6.62 3.48 5.83
N ALA A 139 7.79 3.55 6.50
CA ALA A 139 8.92 4.37 6.05
C ALA A 139 9.35 4.03 4.61
N ARG A 140 9.23 2.76 4.18
CA ARG A 140 9.48 2.34 2.80
C ARG A 140 8.58 3.05 1.77
N LEU A 141 7.36 3.43 2.14
CA LEU A 141 6.47 4.20 1.25
C LEU A 141 7.00 5.62 1.02
N LEU A 142 7.80 6.13 1.96
CA LEU A 142 8.28 7.52 1.99
C LEU A 142 9.62 7.69 1.28
N VAL A 143 10.49 6.68 1.25
CA VAL A 143 11.82 6.81 0.63
C VAL A 143 11.79 6.92 -0.89
N SER A 144 10.67 6.52 -1.52
CA SER A 144 10.49 6.59 -2.97
C SER A 144 9.06 6.98 -3.30
N TYR A 145 8.86 7.91 -4.23
CA TYR A 145 7.52 8.33 -4.63
C TYR A 145 6.84 7.30 -5.52
N ARG A 146 5.61 6.98 -5.19
CA ARG A 146 4.65 6.26 -6.04
C ARG A 146 3.26 6.87 -5.84
N PRO A 147 2.57 7.24 -6.93
CA PRO A 147 1.28 7.91 -6.81
C PRO A 147 0.16 7.04 -6.27
N LEU A 148 0.25 5.72 -6.37
CA LEU A 148 -0.76 4.78 -5.89
C LEU A 148 -0.25 3.98 -4.69
N TRP A 149 -0.96 4.08 -3.57
CA TRP A 149 -0.71 3.23 -2.41
C TRP A 149 -1.77 2.13 -2.31
N LEU A 150 -1.33 0.88 -2.35
CA LEU A 150 -2.14 -0.33 -2.15
C LEU A 150 -1.82 -0.87 -0.76
N LEU A 151 -2.76 -0.72 0.17
CA LEU A 151 -2.54 -0.95 1.59
C LEU A 151 -3.41 -2.12 2.09
N ASP A 152 -2.79 -3.21 2.51
CA ASP A 152 -3.47 -4.39 3.03
C ASP A 152 -3.35 -4.43 4.55
N GLU A 153 -4.47 -4.22 5.26
CA GLU A 153 -4.58 -4.07 6.71
C GLU A 153 -3.51 -3.10 7.27
N PRO A 154 -3.50 -1.84 6.82
CA PRO A 154 -2.38 -0.93 7.02
C PRO A 154 -2.05 -0.62 8.48
N THR A 155 -3.04 -0.62 9.37
CA THR A 155 -2.88 -0.29 10.78
C THR A 155 -2.64 -1.51 11.67
N SER A 156 -2.67 -2.72 11.11
CA SER A 156 -2.44 -3.94 11.88
C SER A 156 -1.08 -3.93 12.57
N GLY A 157 -1.08 -4.13 13.90
CA GLY A 157 0.12 -4.16 14.73
C GLY A 157 0.67 -2.78 15.13
N LEU A 158 0.01 -1.70 14.78
CA LEU A 158 0.32 -0.35 15.26
C LEU A 158 -0.37 -0.06 16.60
N ASP A 159 0.27 0.77 17.42
CA ASP A 159 -0.39 1.42 18.54
C ASP A 159 -1.18 2.67 18.06
N ARG A 160 -2.07 3.18 18.92
CA ARG A 160 -2.96 4.31 18.59
C ARG A 160 -2.19 5.56 18.12
N ARG A 161 -1.01 5.83 18.68
CA ARG A 161 -0.19 6.98 18.29
C ARG A 161 0.35 6.79 16.87
N SER A 162 0.87 5.61 16.57
CA SER A 162 1.37 5.26 15.23
C SER A 162 0.26 5.20 14.19
N GLU A 163 -0.96 4.76 14.56
CA GLU A 163 -2.13 4.81 13.67
C GLU A 163 -2.48 6.26 13.30
N THR A 164 -2.56 7.16 14.28
CA THR A 164 -2.85 8.58 14.04
C THR A 164 -1.80 9.20 13.12
N HIS A 165 -0.53 8.93 13.39
CA HIS A 165 0.56 9.46 12.58
C HIS A 165 0.55 8.90 11.14
N PHE A 166 0.25 7.61 10.98
CA PHE A 166 0.10 7.03 9.64
C PHE A 166 -1.10 7.62 8.89
N ALA A 167 -2.20 7.95 9.58
CA ALA A 167 -3.33 8.66 8.98
C ALA A 167 -2.92 10.06 8.46
N GLU A 168 -2.00 10.75 9.15
CA GLU A 168 -1.43 12.03 8.69
C GLU A 168 -0.63 11.83 7.40
N LEU A 169 0.26 10.84 7.34
CA LEU A 169 1.04 10.53 6.13
C LEU A 169 0.15 10.16 4.93
N MET A 170 -0.93 9.40 5.18
CA MET A 170 -1.92 9.08 4.13
C MET A 170 -2.64 10.35 3.63
N ARG A 171 -3.02 11.27 4.53
CA ARG A 171 -3.64 12.55 4.15
C ARG A 171 -2.69 13.43 3.35
N GLU A 172 -1.41 13.51 3.74
CA GLU A 172 -0.38 14.23 2.97
C GLU A 172 -0.23 13.65 1.56
N HIS A 173 -0.20 12.32 1.44
CA HIS A 173 -0.12 11.65 0.15
C HIS A 173 -1.32 11.99 -0.75
N LEU A 174 -2.54 11.95 -0.21
CA LEU A 174 -3.76 12.31 -0.94
C LEU A 174 -3.78 13.80 -1.32
N ALA A 175 -3.38 14.71 -0.40
CA ALA A 175 -3.30 16.14 -0.66
C ALA A 175 -2.28 16.47 -1.77
N GLY A 176 -1.22 15.66 -1.90
CA GLY A 176 -0.26 15.72 -3.00
C GLY A 176 -0.77 15.15 -4.34
N GLY A 177 -2.04 14.76 -4.42
CA GLY A 177 -2.66 14.16 -5.61
C GLY A 177 -2.41 12.66 -5.75
N GLY A 178 -1.95 11.99 -4.70
CA GLY A 178 -1.84 10.53 -4.65
C GLY A 178 -3.21 9.84 -4.60
N LEU A 179 -3.20 8.53 -4.76
CA LEU A 179 -4.38 7.66 -4.68
C LEU A 179 -4.12 6.56 -3.65
N ILE A 180 -5.14 6.16 -2.91
CA ILE A 180 -5.07 5.05 -1.96
C ILE A 180 -6.17 4.03 -2.27
N VAL A 181 -5.81 2.73 -2.29
CA VAL A 181 -6.76 1.62 -2.21
C VAL A 181 -6.36 0.80 -0.99
N ALA A 182 -7.21 0.75 0.03
CA ALA A 182 -6.89 0.09 1.29
C ALA A 182 -7.91 -1.01 1.61
N ALA A 183 -7.44 -2.24 1.80
CA ALA A 183 -8.22 -3.31 2.40
C ALA A 183 -8.14 -3.16 3.92
N THR A 184 -9.28 -2.93 4.57
CA THR A 184 -9.32 -2.69 6.01
C THR A 184 -10.67 -3.01 6.62
N HIS A 185 -10.66 -3.35 7.90
CA HIS A 185 -11.86 -3.49 8.75
C HIS A 185 -12.03 -2.29 9.69
N LEU A 186 -11.03 -1.41 9.75
CA LEU A 186 -11.00 -0.28 10.66
C LEU A 186 -11.03 1.04 9.88
N PRO A 187 -11.63 2.08 10.44
CA PRO A 187 -11.56 3.42 9.87
C PRO A 187 -10.10 3.92 9.87
N LEU A 188 -9.66 4.50 8.76
CA LEU A 188 -8.29 5.01 8.60
C LEU A 188 -8.15 6.50 8.94
N GLY A 189 -9.19 7.17 9.41
CA GLY A 189 -9.18 8.60 9.72
C GLY A 189 -8.98 9.49 8.49
N LEU A 190 -9.42 9.01 7.32
CA LEU A 190 -9.37 9.73 6.06
C LEU A 190 -10.72 10.35 5.72
N GLU A 191 -10.66 11.54 5.12
CA GLU A 191 -11.80 12.21 4.49
C GLU A 191 -11.83 11.83 3.00
N ASN A 192 -12.92 12.11 2.29
CA ASN A 192 -13.08 11.82 0.85
C ASN A 192 -12.81 10.34 0.48
N THR A 193 -13.38 9.43 1.27
CA THR A 193 -13.29 8.01 1.03
C THR A 193 -14.51 7.48 0.29
N LYS A 194 -14.29 6.49 -0.59
CA LYS A 194 -15.35 5.62 -1.13
C LYS A 194 -15.20 4.23 -0.51
N GLU A 195 -16.28 3.48 -0.46
CA GLU A 195 -16.26 2.09 0.01
C GLU A 195 -16.59 1.12 -1.11
N LEU A 196 -15.89 0.00 -1.13
CA LEU A 196 -16.13 -1.15 -1.99
C LEU A 196 -16.35 -2.38 -1.10
N PRO A 197 -17.60 -2.78 -0.84
CA PRO A 197 -17.89 -4.00 -0.10
C PRO A 197 -17.61 -5.24 -0.95
N MET A 198 -16.85 -6.19 -0.43
CA MET A 198 -16.60 -7.50 -1.06
C MET A 198 -17.24 -8.62 -0.27
N GLY A 199 -17.67 -9.69 -0.97
CA GLY A 199 -18.26 -10.88 -0.34
C GLY A 199 -19.68 -10.70 0.19
N VAL A 200 -20.40 -9.67 -0.25
CA VAL A 200 -21.85 -9.54 -0.08
C VAL A 200 -22.49 -10.21 -1.29
N ALA A 201 -22.97 -11.43 -1.10
CA ALA A 201 -23.80 -12.12 -2.07
C ALA A 201 -25.28 -11.75 -1.85
#